data_7562a0f6dc1b316b27d409c271bddbf5
#
_entry.id   7562a0f6dc1b316b27d409c271bddbf5
#
_cell.length_a   1.000
_cell.length_b   1.000
_cell.length_c   1.000
_cell.angle_alpha   90.00
_cell.angle_beta   90.00
_cell.angle_gamma   90.00
#
_symmetry.space_group_name_H-M   'P 1'
#
loop_
_entity.id
_entity.type
_entity.pdbx_description
1 polymer ?
#
loop_
_entity_poly.entity_id
_entity_poly.type
_entity_poly.pdbx_seq_one_letter_code
_entity_poly.pdbx_strand_id
1 'polypeptide(L)'
;MGGWGNGNARQIECAGVEPAALIREYLLLGLRFDRIESGYVDAFTGDPALRQTVAAEPAPDAADLVRQARRLIDALPDVPYRNGFDRQRADYLGAHLRALESAGRKFAGEQIGFVDEVHAYFDVRISKGDDQTYRQAHVRLDEALGGSGPLADRMATHRRSEEIPPERLAECIAAFSSALRDRVRAEYPLPDTETVEYQVVTDKPWSGFNYYLGDYRSMVAVNADITQLTSNLPRLVAHESYPGHHTEHCRKEVGLVNRKGHAEQTIFLVNTPQCLLAEGLADLALYAAIGPGWGRWAAEIYADLGLRFDGERAEAVSEASAALAGVRQDAALMLHDEHRDADEVADFLRRWLLVDDTRAKQTLRFLSSPLWRAYTSTYVEGYRLLRGWLDDRPAGTSVVERFGRLLDEPLIPSALPA
;
A
#
# COMPACT_ATOMS: atom_id res chain seq x y z
N MET A 1 50.23 -1.62 59.27
CA MET A 1 50.25 -0.29 58.66
C MET A 1 49.80 -0.45 57.20
N GLY A 2 48.81 0.29 56.76
CA GLY A 2 48.51 0.56 55.38
C GLY A 2 47.51 -0.44 54.73
N GLY A 3 46.19 -0.25 55.02
CA GLY A 3 45.11 -0.81 54.24
C GLY A 3 44.95 0.00 52.95
N TRP A 4 44.82 -0.69 51.82
CA TRP A 4 44.35 -0.12 50.57
C TRP A 4 42.90 -0.51 50.41
N GLY A 5 42.05 0.51 50.40
CA GLY A 5 40.61 0.38 50.19
C GLY A 5 40.29 -0.07 48.76
N ASN A 6 39.50 -1.11 48.68
CA ASN A 6 38.82 -1.51 47.46
C ASN A 6 37.78 -0.43 47.10
N GLY A 7 38.08 0.38 46.06
CA GLY A 7 37.11 1.22 45.44
C GLY A 7 36.12 0.37 44.65
N ASN A 8 34.91 0.23 45.17
CA ASN A 8 33.76 -0.26 44.47
C ASN A 8 33.39 0.75 43.37
N ALA A 9 33.91 0.56 42.16
CA ALA A 9 33.33 1.15 40.97
C ALA A 9 31.96 0.51 40.76
N ARG A 10 30.91 1.18 41.26
CA ARG A 10 29.55 0.90 40.82
C ARG A 10 29.51 1.12 39.29
N GLN A 11 29.49 0.03 38.55
CA GLN A 11 28.99 0.06 37.17
C GLN A 11 27.55 0.61 37.27
N ILE A 12 27.39 1.85 36.82
CA ILE A 12 26.08 2.37 36.48
C ILE A 12 25.71 1.58 35.22
N GLU A 13 24.96 0.47 35.40
CA GLU A 13 24.21 -0.14 34.31
C GLU A 13 23.27 0.96 33.82
N CYS A 14 23.57 1.54 32.67
CA CYS A 14 22.58 2.28 31.90
C CYS A 14 21.45 1.30 31.63
N ALA A 15 20.36 1.40 32.37
CA ALA A 15 19.15 0.67 32.08
C ALA A 15 18.67 1.09 30.69
N GLY A 16 19.06 0.32 29.67
CA GLY A 16 18.62 0.55 28.29
C GLY A 16 17.10 0.54 28.23
N VAL A 17 16.54 1.27 27.28
CA VAL A 17 15.10 1.29 27.05
C VAL A 17 14.64 -0.13 26.70
N GLU A 18 13.66 -0.66 27.46
CA GLU A 18 13.11 -1.97 27.18
C GLU A 18 12.34 -1.97 25.86
N PRO A 19 12.57 -2.96 24.96
CA PRO A 19 11.89 -3.03 23.65
C PRO A 19 10.36 -2.91 23.75
N ALA A 20 9.76 -3.58 24.73
CA ALA A 20 8.30 -3.56 24.94
C ALA A 20 7.77 -2.16 25.28
N ALA A 21 8.52 -1.36 26.04
CA ALA A 21 8.14 0.00 26.38
C ALA A 21 8.20 0.91 25.16
N LEU A 22 9.26 0.82 24.35
CA LEU A 22 9.39 1.57 23.10
C LEU A 22 8.28 1.24 22.11
N ILE A 23 7.99 -0.05 21.92
CA ILE A 23 6.91 -0.52 21.02
C ILE A 23 5.55 0.01 21.50
N ARG A 24 5.28 -0.05 22.81
CA ARG A 24 4.05 0.49 23.36
C ARG A 24 3.89 1.99 23.10
N GLU A 25 4.94 2.77 23.29
CA GLU A 25 4.91 4.21 23.00
C GLU A 25 4.75 4.49 21.49
N TYR A 26 5.34 3.67 20.60
CA TYR A 26 5.10 3.74 19.16
C TYR A 26 3.62 3.52 18.81
N LEU A 27 2.97 2.50 19.39
CA LEU A 27 1.55 2.23 19.17
C LEU A 27 0.66 3.39 19.65
N LEU A 28 0.94 3.92 20.85
CA LEU A 28 0.22 5.09 21.38
C LEU A 28 0.42 6.32 20.48
N LEU A 29 1.64 6.53 19.98
CA LEU A 29 1.94 7.64 19.06
C LEU A 29 1.12 7.51 17.77
N GLY A 30 1.10 6.33 17.13
CA GLY A 30 0.29 6.09 15.94
C GLY A 30 -1.20 6.38 16.17
N LEU A 31 -1.75 5.90 17.29
CA LEU A 31 -3.15 6.15 17.67
C LEU A 31 -3.44 7.64 17.93
N ARG A 32 -2.46 8.42 18.43
CA ARG A 32 -2.60 9.87 18.60
C ARG A 32 -2.63 10.60 17.27
N PHE A 33 -1.86 10.14 16.26
CA PHE A 33 -1.94 10.67 14.90
C PHE A 33 -3.31 10.53 14.28
N ASP A 34 -4.02 9.42 14.52
CA ASP A 34 -5.39 9.19 14.06
C ASP A 34 -6.40 10.20 14.64
N ARG A 35 -6.09 10.79 15.81
CA ARG A 35 -6.92 11.85 16.41
C ARG A 35 -6.67 13.25 15.84
N ILE A 36 -5.53 13.47 15.15
CA ILE A 36 -5.29 14.70 14.38
C ILE A 36 -5.91 14.58 12.99
N GLU A 37 -5.64 13.46 12.32
CA GLU A 37 -6.11 13.17 10.96
C GLU A 37 -6.82 11.82 10.94
N SER A 38 -8.14 11.85 10.88
CA SER A 38 -8.96 10.62 10.87
C SER A 38 -8.64 9.75 9.66
N GLY A 39 -8.39 8.46 9.90
CA GLY A 39 -7.95 7.51 8.88
C GLY A 39 -6.43 7.42 8.74
N TYR A 40 -5.65 8.05 9.62
CA TYR A 40 -4.21 7.86 9.69
C TYR A 40 -3.85 6.44 10.15
N VAL A 41 -4.69 5.84 11.00
CA VAL A 41 -4.65 4.41 11.35
C VAL A 41 -5.64 3.67 10.46
N ASP A 42 -5.13 2.95 9.48
CA ASP A 42 -5.91 2.11 8.58
C ASP A 42 -6.45 0.86 9.30
N ALA A 43 -5.59 0.17 10.05
CA ALA A 43 -5.98 -0.99 10.85
C ALA A 43 -5.29 -0.97 12.23
N PHE A 44 -6.02 -1.40 13.25
CA PHE A 44 -5.48 -1.63 14.59
C PHE A 44 -6.10 -2.86 15.21
N THR A 45 -5.30 -3.92 15.35
CA THR A 45 -5.68 -5.22 15.93
C THR A 45 -4.99 -5.48 17.26
N GLY A 46 -4.31 -4.46 17.83
CA GLY A 46 -3.63 -4.54 19.12
C GLY A 46 -4.57 -4.46 20.31
N ASP A 47 -3.99 -4.32 21.51
CA ASP A 47 -4.74 -4.20 22.75
C ASP A 47 -5.71 -3.00 22.69
N PRO A 48 -7.05 -3.24 22.74
CA PRO A 48 -8.03 -2.15 22.68
C PRO A 48 -7.90 -1.17 23.86
N ALA A 49 -7.25 -1.53 24.96
CA ALA A 49 -6.97 -0.63 26.08
C ALA A 49 -6.07 0.54 25.66
N LEU A 50 -5.17 0.35 24.68
CA LEU A 50 -4.35 1.45 24.13
C LEU A 50 -5.19 2.50 23.42
N ARG A 51 -6.16 2.06 22.61
CA ARG A 51 -7.10 2.97 21.93
C ARG A 51 -7.98 3.71 22.94
N GLN A 52 -8.46 3.04 23.99
CA GLN A 52 -9.21 3.66 25.08
C GLN A 52 -8.37 4.70 25.83
N THR A 53 -7.10 4.37 26.12
CA THR A 53 -6.15 5.29 26.77
C THR A 53 -6.01 6.56 25.96
N VAL A 54 -5.72 6.45 24.66
CA VAL A 54 -5.55 7.61 23.77
C VAL A 54 -6.85 8.40 23.59
N ALA A 55 -8.01 7.72 23.55
CA ALA A 55 -9.31 8.39 23.45
C ALA A 55 -9.64 9.26 24.69
N ALA A 56 -9.15 8.87 25.88
CA ALA A 56 -9.32 9.62 27.13
C ALA A 56 -8.35 10.80 27.31
N GLU A 57 -7.28 10.88 26.49
CA GLU A 57 -6.32 11.98 26.53
C GLU A 57 -6.94 13.29 25.99
N PRO A 58 -6.42 14.47 26.36
CA PRO A 58 -6.72 15.73 25.67
C PRO A 58 -6.47 15.64 24.17
N ALA A 59 -7.01 16.57 23.37
CA ALA A 59 -6.70 16.66 21.95
C ALA A 59 -5.18 16.76 21.75
N PRO A 60 -4.58 15.94 20.87
CA PRO A 60 -3.14 15.94 20.68
C PRO A 60 -2.70 17.23 19.98
N ASP A 61 -1.54 17.74 20.39
CA ASP A 61 -0.83 18.82 19.73
C ASP A 61 0.22 18.24 18.76
N ALA A 62 0.23 18.70 17.52
CA ALA A 62 1.12 18.16 16.48
C ALA A 62 2.60 18.33 16.85
N ALA A 63 2.99 19.46 17.45
CA ALA A 63 4.36 19.68 17.88
C ALA A 63 4.77 18.74 19.03
N ASP A 64 3.82 18.37 19.90
CA ASP A 64 4.03 17.33 20.91
C ASP A 64 4.28 15.96 20.29
N LEU A 65 3.52 15.58 19.25
CA LEU A 65 3.73 14.32 18.54
C LEU A 65 5.11 14.28 17.86
N VAL A 66 5.57 15.39 17.28
CA VAL A 66 6.95 15.51 16.76
C VAL A 66 7.98 15.25 17.86
N ARG A 67 7.81 15.86 19.04
CA ARG A 67 8.71 15.62 20.18
C ARG A 67 8.70 14.16 20.64
N GLN A 68 7.53 13.52 20.63
CA GLN A 68 7.39 12.10 20.97
C GLN A 68 8.12 11.22 19.94
N ALA A 69 7.90 11.44 18.64
CA ALA A 69 8.56 10.70 17.56
C ALA A 69 10.10 10.82 17.69
N ARG A 70 10.63 12.03 17.88
CA ARG A 70 12.08 12.27 18.05
C ARG A 70 12.65 11.54 19.24
N ARG A 71 11.98 11.59 20.40
CA ARG A 71 12.43 10.83 21.58
C ARG A 71 12.52 9.33 21.32
N LEU A 72 11.58 8.78 20.57
CA LEU A 72 11.61 7.35 20.22
C LEU A 72 12.71 7.03 19.21
N ILE A 73 12.95 7.92 18.23
CA ILE A 73 14.06 7.79 17.28
C ILE A 73 15.40 7.82 18.04
N ASP A 74 15.58 8.77 18.97
CA ASP A 74 16.80 8.92 19.76
C ASP A 74 17.04 7.74 20.71
N ALA A 75 15.96 7.14 21.23
CA ALA A 75 16.04 5.98 22.13
C ALA A 75 16.28 4.65 21.40
N LEU A 76 15.92 4.55 20.13
CA LEU A 76 15.96 3.29 19.38
C LEU A 76 17.35 2.64 19.30
N PRO A 77 18.47 3.38 19.10
CA PRO A 77 19.82 2.80 19.09
C PRO A 77 20.24 2.15 20.42
N ASP A 78 19.67 2.61 21.53
CA ASP A 78 19.98 2.12 22.88
C ASP A 78 19.15 0.88 23.25
N VAL A 79 18.19 0.47 22.41
CA VAL A 79 17.37 -0.72 22.64
C VAL A 79 18.20 -1.98 22.38
N PRO A 80 18.40 -2.85 23.36
CA PRO A 80 19.22 -4.04 23.18
C PRO A 80 18.55 -5.05 22.25
N TYR A 81 19.33 -5.67 21.37
CA TYR A 81 18.87 -6.77 20.51
C TYR A 81 18.72 -8.05 21.36
N ARG A 82 17.55 -8.19 21.96
CA ARG A 82 17.20 -9.33 22.81
C ARG A 82 15.68 -9.59 22.77
N ASN A 83 15.27 -10.76 23.23
CA ASN A 83 13.85 -11.13 23.32
C ASN A 83 13.09 -10.99 21.97
N GLY A 84 13.75 -11.36 20.87
CA GLY A 84 13.20 -11.23 19.53
C GLY A 84 13.20 -9.80 18.95
N PHE A 85 13.78 -8.81 19.66
CA PHE A 85 14.09 -7.51 19.08
C PHE A 85 15.44 -7.58 18.38
N ASP A 86 15.44 -7.40 17.07
CA ASP A 86 16.60 -7.50 16.19
C ASP A 86 16.74 -6.25 15.32
N ARG A 87 17.77 -6.25 14.48
CA ARG A 87 18.06 -5.13 13.59
C ARG A 87 16.91 -4.85 12.62
N GLN A 88 16.28 -5.89 12.06
CA GLN A 88 15.17 -5.71 11.11
C GLN A 88 14.00 -4.97 11.75
N ARG A 89 13.64 -5.31 13.01
CA ARG A 89 12.61 -4.60 13.76
C ARG A 89 13.01 -3.16 14.09
N ALA A 90 14.28 -2.95 14.47
CA ALA A 90 14.79 -1.60 14.74
C ALA A 90 14.74 -0.72 13.48
N ASP A 91 15.19 -1.25 12.34
CA ASP A 91 15.17 -0.55 11.05
C ASP A 91 13.71 -0.22 10.62
N TYR A 92 12.78 -1.18 10.80
CA TYR A 92 11.34 -0.99 10.54
C TYR A 92 10.77 0.14 11.42
N LEU A 93 10.94 0.06 12.74
CA LEU A 93 10.45 1.09 13.66
C LEU A 93 11.08 2.45 13.38
N GLY A 94 12.38 2.49 13.12
CA GLY A 94 13.10 3.72 12.80
C GLY A 94 12.56 4.40 11.55
N ALA A 95 12.26 3.64 10.50
CA ALA A 95 11.68 4.17 9.27
C ALA A 95 10.25 4.72 9.50
N HIS A 96 9.42 4.00 10.25
CA HIS A 96 8.07 4.46 10.61
C HIS A 96 8.08 5.69 11.51
N LEU A 97 8.97 5.75 12.49
CA LEU A 97 9.10 6.92 13.38
C LEU A 97 9.55 8.17 12.62
N ARG A 98 10.44 8.04 11.61
CA ARG A 98 10.80 9.16 10.72
C ARG A 98 9.62 9.63 9.89
N ALA A 99 8.79 8.71 9.38
CA ALA A 99 7.56 9.06 8.68
C ALA A 99 6.59 9.83 9.59
N LEU A 100 6.37 9.35 10.82
CA LEU A 100 5.53 10.02 11.82
C LEU A 100 6.10 11.39 12.22
N GLU A 101 7.41 11.52 12.40
CA GLU A 101 8.06 12.80 12.69
C GLU A 101 7.79 13.82 11.58
N SER A 102 7.95 13.41 10.31
CA SER A 102 7.68 14.25 9.15
C SER A 102 6.21 14.64 9.03
N ALA A 103 5.28 13.67 9.25
CA ALA A 103 3.85 13.95 9.26
C ALA A 103 3.46 14.94 10.36
N GLY A 104 4.01 14.78 11.56
CA GLY A 104 3.78 15.67 12.68
C GLY A 104 4.26 17.11 12.40
N ARG A 105 5.42 17.27 11.77
CA ARG A 105 5.94 18.58 11.32
C ARG A 105 4.98 19.26 10.34
N LYS A 106 4.48 18.49 9.38
CA LYS A 106 3.50 18.99 8.41
C LYS A 106 2.19 19.41 9.12
N PHE A 107 1.67 18.60 10.04
CA PHE A 107 0.48 18.95 10.83
C PHE A 107 0.72 20.16 11.77
N ALA A 108 1.95 20.38 12.20
CA ALA A 108 2.37 21.60 12.93
C ALA A 108 2.52 22.84 12.04
N GLY A 109 2.25 22.73 10.72
CA GLY A 109 2.28 23.84 9.76
C GLY A 109 3.61 24.04 9.04
N GLU A 110 4.58 23.12 9.19
CA GLU A 110 5.83 23.21 8.44
C GLU A 110 5.59 22.91 6.96
N GLN A 111 6.20 23.71 6.09
CA GLN A 111 6.15 23.49 4.64
C GLN A 111 7.26 22.51 4.26
N ILE A 112 6.86 21.30 3.91
CA ILE A 112 7.77 20.24 3.44
C ILE A 112 7.56 20.09 1.94
N GLY A 113 8.64 20.13 1.16
CA GLY A 113 8.60 19.88 -0.29
C GLY A 113 8.04 18.52 -0.62
N PHE A 114 7.31 18.40 -1.71
CA PHE A 114 6.58 17.17 -2.05
C PHE A 114 7.49 15.94 -2.20
N VAL A 115 8.64 16.10 -2.86
CA VAL A 115 9.64 15.02 -3.02
C VAL A 115 10.20 14.58 -1.66
N ASP A 116 10.47 15.53 -0.75
CA ASP A 116 10.97 15.21 0.59
C ASP A 116 9.88 14.59 1.47
N GLU A 117 8.61 15.01 1.32
CA GLU A 117 7.47 14.38 1.98
C GLU A 117 7.33 12.90 1.58
N VAL A 118 7.34 12.62 0.27
CA VAL A 118 7.28 11.25 -0.26
C VAL A 118 8.47 10.41 0.25
N HIS A 119 9.68 10.98 0.24
CA HIS A 119 10.85 10.29 0.75
C HIS A 119 10.74 9.96 2.24
N ALA A 120 10.31 10.92 3.04
CA ALA A 120 10.16 10.72 4.49
C ALA A 120 9.09 9.70 4.84
N TYR A 121 7.98 9.66 4.09
CA TYR A 121 6.89 8.73 4.32
C TYR A 121 7.19 7.32 3.83
N PHE A 122 7.75 7.21 2.63
CA PHE A 122 7.80 5.93 1.93
C PHE A 122 9.21 5.38 1.69
N ASP A 123 10.24 6.06 2.19
CA ASP A 123 11.65 5.61 2.08
C ASP A 123 12.09 5.41 0.60
N VAL A 124 11.50 6.16 -0.32
CA VAL A 124 11.82 6.19 -1.76
C VAL A 124 11.95 7.63 -2.25
N ARG A 125 12.76 7.85 -3.29
CA ARG A 125 12.86 9.14 -3.96
C ARG A 125 12.17 9.09 -5.29
N ILE A 126 11.32 10.08 -5.54
CA ILE A 126 10.60 10.22 -6.80
C ILE A 126 11.22 11.28 -7.68
N SER A 127 11.05 11.12 -8.97
CA SER A 127 11.40 12.10 -9.98
C SER A 127 10.38 12.03 -11.12
N LYS A 128 10.29 13.12 -11.88
CA LYS A 128 9.41 13.17 -13.04
C LYS A 128 9.83 12.14 -14.09
N GLY A 129 8.86 11.46 -14.66
CA GLY A 129 9.04 10.51 -15.73
C GLY A 129 9.37 11.19 -17.06
N ASP A 130 9.72 10.35 -18.05
CA ASP A 130 9.99 10.81 -19.42
C ASP A 130 8.72 10.65 -20.27
N ASP A 131 8.26 11.75 -20.86
CA ASP A 131 7.15 11.78 -21.84
C ASP A 131 7.33 10.74 -22.96
N GLN A 132 8.56 10.38 -23.32
CA GLN A 132 8.82 9.37 -24.34
C GLN A 132 8.29 7.99 -23.92
N THR A 133 8.37 7.67 -22.63
CA THR A 133 7.78 6.44 -22.05
C THR A 133 6.28 6.41 -22.27
N TYR A 134 5.59 7.52 -22.06
CA TYR A 134 4.14 7.63 -22.28
C TYR A 134 3.75 7.56 -23.76
N ARG A 135 4.55 8.18 -24.64
CA ARG A 135 4.36 8.04 -26.10
C ARG A 135 4.50 6.59 -26.55
N GLN A 136 5.49 5.87 -26.04
CA GLN A 136 5.68 4.45 -26.35
C GLN A 136 4.53 3.59 -25.82
N ALA A 137 4.00 3.91 -24.63
CA ALA A 137 2.81 3.24 -24.12
C ALA A 137 1.60 3.48 -25.02
N HIS A 138 1.40 4.69 -25.52
CA HIS A 138 0.33 5.01 -26.49
C HIS A 138 0.48 4.23 -27.81
N VAL A 139 1.71 4.04 -28.31
CA VAL A 139 1.94 3.21 -29.50
C VAL A 139 1.52 1.77 -29.25
N ARG A 140 1.95 1.18 -28.10
CA ARG A 140 1.54 -0.19 -27.75
C ARG A 140 0.03 -0.32 -27.54
N LEU A 141 -0.61 0.70 -26.94
CA LEU A 141 -2.07 0.76 -26.80
C LEU A 141 -2.78 0.84 -28.15
N ASP A 142 -2.23 1.60 -29.09
CA ASP A 142 -2.75 1.70 -30.46
C ASP A 142 -2.76 0.33 -31.15
N GLU A 143 -1.69 -0.43 -30.98
CA GLU A 143 -1.55 -1.79 -31.50
C GLU A 143 -2.53 -2.76 -30.79
N ALA A 144 -2.59 -2.75 -29.46
CA ALA A 144 -3.44 -3.64 -28.67
C ALA A 144 -4.94 -3.41 -28.90
N LEU A 145 -5.35 -2.16 -29.03
CA LEU A 145 -6.74 -1.79 -29.32
C LEU A 145 -7.13 -2.04 -30.78
N GLY A 146 -6.18 -1.89 -31.72
CA GLY A 146 -6.46 -1.96 -33.14
C GLY A 146 -7.51 -0.97 -33.62
N GLY A 147 -7.95 -1.09 -34.87
CA GLY A 147 -8.98 -0.23 -35.43
C GLY A 147 -8.43 1.09 -35.96
N SER A 148 -9.32 2.07 -36.20
CA SER A 148 -8.99 3.39 -36.75
C SER A 148 -9.64 4.51 -35.95
N GLY A 149 -9.13 5.73 -36.08
CA GLY A 149 -9.60 6.91 -35.38
C GLY A 149 -8.75 7.25 -34.15
N PRO A 150 -9.11 8.30 -33.38
CA PRO A 150 -8.34 8.77 -32.25
C PRO A 150 -8.21 7.68 -31.17
N LEU A 151 -7.00 7.53 -30.61
CA LEU A 151 -6.70 6.52 -29.59
C LEU A 151 -7.59 6.66 -28.33
N ALA A 152 -7.87 7.91 -27.92
CA ALA A 152 -8.73 8.20 -26.79
C ALA A 152 -10.18 7.67 -26.99
N ASP A 153 -10.72 7.82 -28.19
CA ASP A 153 -12.09 7.35 -28.52
C ASP A 153 -12.17 5.82 -28.52
N ARG A 154 -11.13 5.17 -29.04
CA ARG A 154 -11.02 3.69 -29.03
C ARG A 154 -10.86 3.16 -27.60
N MET A 155 -10.04 3.81 -26.78
CA MET A 155 -9.90 3.47 -25.37
C MET A 155 -11.22 3.67 -24.60
N ALA A 156 -11.94 4.77 -24.85
CA ALA A 156 -13.25 4.99 -24.25
C ALA A 156 -14.28 3.92 -24.68
N THR A 157 -14.24 3.52 -25.95
CA THR A 157 -15.11 2.45 -26.48
C THR A 157 -14.76 1.09 -25.88
N HIS A 158 -13.47 0.78 -25.75
CA HIS A 158 -12.99 -0.43 -25.09
C HIS A 158 -13.47 -0.49 -23.62
N ARG A 159 -13.27 0.58 -22.86
CA ARG A 159 -13.76 0.66 -21.46
C ARG A 159 -15.26 0.43 -21.35
N ARG A 160 -16.07 1.05 -22.24
CA ARG A 160 -17.53 0.81 -22.24
C ARG A 160 -17.91 -0.63 -22.54
N SER A 161 -17.15 -1.30 -23.42
CA SER A 161 -17.42 -2.71 -23.75
C SER A 161 -17.09 -3.70 -22.61
N GLU A 162 -16.34 -3.22 -21.62
CA GLU A 162 -15.93 -4.00 -20.45
C GLU A 162 -16.72 -3.66 -19.17
N GLU A 163 -17.72 -2.80 -19.24
CA GLU A 163 -18.53 -2.43 -18.09
C GLU A 163 -19.31 -3.63 -17.55
N ILE A 164 -19.12 -3.90 -16.26
CA ILE A 164 -19.88 -4.94 -15.54
C ILE A 164 -21.23 -4.34 -15.14
N PRO A 165 -22.36 -4.97 -15.50
CA PRO A 165 -23.67 -4.54 -15.01
C PRO A 165 -23.68 -4.55 -13.47
N PRO A 166 -24.17 -3.47 -12.80
CA PRO A 166 -24.11 -3.38 -11.34
C PRO A 166 -24.75 -4.57 -10.60
N GLU A 167 -25.84 -5.13 -11.15
CA GLU A 167 -26.52 -6.29 -10.61
C GLU A 167 -25.71 -7.60 -10.70
N ARG A 168 -24.68 -7.64 -11.58
CA ARG A 168 -23.78 -8.78 -11.76
C ARG A 168 -22.50 -8.66 -10.94
N LEU A 169 -22.21 -7.49 -10.36
CA LEU A 169 -20.94 -7.21 -9.70
C LEU A 169 -20.67 -8.16 -8.54
N ALA A 170 -21.64 -8.37 -7.67
CA ALA A 170 -21.46 -9.20 -6.47
C ALA A 170 -21.13 -10.67 -6.82
N GLU A 171 -21.78 -11.26 -7.84
CA GLU A 171 -21.47 -12.62 -8.25
C GLU A 171 -20.09 -12.74 -8.91
N CYS A 172 -19.67 -11.73 -9.70
CA CYS A 172 -18.33 -11.68 -10.27
C CYS A 172 -17.26 -11.61 -9.17
N ILE A 173 -17.45 -10.74 -8.17
CA ILE A 173 -16.56 -10.64 -7.00
C ILE A 173 -16.45 -12.01 -6.31
N ALA A 174 -17.57 -12.65 -6.03
CA ALA A 174 -17.59 -13.95 -5.34
C ALA A 174 -16.84 -15.04 -6.14
N ALA A 175 -17.03 -15.10 -7.46
CA ALA A 175 -16.37 -16.05 -8.33
C ALA A 175 -14.85 -15.87 -8.35
N PHE A 176 -14.36 -14.64 -8.54
CA PHE A 176 -12.94 -14.35 -8.51
C PHE A 176 -12.33 -14.55 -7.13
N SER A 177 -13.02 -14.16 -6.07
CA SER A 177 -12.55 -14.37 -4.70
C SER A 177 -12.38 -15.85 -4.39
N SER A 178 -13.36 -16.68 -4.74
CA SER A 178 -13.26 -18.14 -4.55
C SER A 178 -12.10 -18.75 -5.33
N ALA A 179 -11.98 -18.42 -6.62
CA ALA A 179 -10.93 -18.98 -7.48
C ALA A 179 -9.52 -18.55 -7.02
N LEU A 180 -9.35 -17.29 -6.61
CA LEU A 180 -8.08 -16.78 -6.08
C LEU A 180 -7.76 -17.40 -4.71
N ARG A 181 -8.76 -17.51 -3.82
CA ARG A 181 -8.60 -18.12 -2.49
C ARG A 181 -8.09 -19.55 -2.58
N ASP A 182 -8.71 -20.39 -3.42
CA ASP A 182 -8.32 -21.78 -3.59
C ASP A 182 -6.87 -21.89 -4.09
N ARG A 183 -6.49 -21.04 -5.05
CA ARG A 183 -5.13 -21.01 -5.58
C ARG A 183 -4.12 -20.52 -4.56
N VAL A 184 -4.43 -19.43 -3.87
CA VAL A 184 -3.52 -18.78 -2.90
C VAL A 184 -3.29 -19.67 -1.68
N ARG A 185 -4.32 -20.39 -1.20
CA ARG A 185 -4.14 -21.31 -0.07
C ARG A 185 -3.21 -22.49 -0.36
N ALA A 186 -3.09 -22.89 -1.62
CA ALA A 186 -2.14 -23.93 -2.03
C ALA A 186 -0.67 -23.48 -1.92
N GLU A 187 -0.42 -22.17 -2.19
CA GLU A 187 0.93 -21.59 -2.23
C GLU A 187 1.30 -20.87 -0.91
N TYR A 188 0.34 -20.19 -0.31
CA TYR A 188 0.49 -19.41 0.92
C TYR A 188 -0.51 -19.88 1.96
N PRO A 189 -0.15 -20.87 2.81
CA PRO A 189 -1.07 -21.39 3.81
C PRO A 189 -1.65 -20.29 4.71
N LEU A 190 -2.97 -20.25 4.79
CA LEU A 190 -3.75 -19.34 5.63
C LEU A 190 -4.47 -20.14 6.72
N PRO A 191 -4.84 -19.50 7.86
CA PRO A 191 -5.66 -20.14 8.87
C PRO A 191 -7.00 -20.63 8.29
N ASP A 192 -7.50 -21.78 8.76
CA ASP A 192 -8.78 -22.32 8.28
C ASP A 192 -9.97 -21.42 8.60
N THR A 193 -9.82 -20.57 9.61
CA THR A 193 -10.85 -19.61 10.07
C THR A 193 -10.82 -18.28 9.33
N GLU A 194 -9.87 -18.09 8.38
CA GLU A 194 -9.82 -16.82 7.63
C GLU A 194 -11.06 -16.61 6.78
N THR A 195 -11.52 -15.35 6.75
CA THR A 195 -12.71 -14.97 5.98
C THR A 195 -12.57 -13.58 5.38
N VAL A 196 -13.10 -13.45 4.16
CA VAL A 196 -13.31 -12.15 3.53
C VAL A 196 -14.80 -11.99 3.23
N GLU A 197 -15.38 -10.91 3.75
CA GLU A 197 -16.74 -10.50 3.42
C GLU A 197 -16.69 -9.33 2.45
N TYR A 198 -17.52 -9.36 1.40
CA TYR A 198 -17.60 -8.27 0.43
C TYR A 198 -18.88 -7.47 0.60
N GLN A 199 -18.74 -6.16 0.53
CA GLN A 199 -19.86 -5.21 0.55
C GLN A 199 -19.78 -4.30 -0.67
N VAL A 200 -20.87 -4.19 -1.41
CA VAL A 200 -21.01 -3.18 -2.46
C VAL A 200 -21.53 -1.90 -1.80
N VAL A 201 -20.78 -0.83 -1.94
CA VAL A 201 -21.06 0.47 -1.29
C VAL A 201 -21.12 1.59 -2.31
N THR A 202 -21.62 2.75 -1.90
CA THR A 202 -21.65 3.99 -2.68
C THR A 202 -21.07 5.15 -1.88
N ASP A 203 -20.86 6.30 -2.53
CA ASP A 203 -20.40 7.55 -1.91
C ASP A 203 -19.03 7.41 -1.22
N LYS A 204 -18.08 6.78 -1.94
CA LYS A 204 -16.70 6.62 -1.50
C LYS A 204 -15.72 7.23 -2.49
N PRO A 205 -14.57 7.77 -2.02
CA PRO A 205 -13.55 8.35 -2.91
C PRO A 205 -12.69 7.31 -3.63
N TRP A 206 -12.73 6.05 -3.21
CA TRP A 206 -11.93 4.92 -3.71
C TRP A 206 -12.81 3.88 -4.44
N SER A 207 -12.19 2.98 -5.20
CA SER A 207 -12.86 1.89 -5.95
C SER A 207 -13.04 0.62 -5.14
N GLY A 208 -12.09 0.28 -4.29
CA GLY A 208 -12.11 -0.81 -3.33
C GLY A 208 -11.36 -0.40 -2.06
N PHE A 209 -11.62 -1.10 -0.96
CA PHE A 209 -10.93 -0.90 0.30
C PHE A 209 -11.06 -2.13 1.18
N ASN A 210 -9.93 -2.59 1.75
CA ASN A 210 -9.90 -3.69 2.70
C ASN A 210 -9.88 -3.15 4.13
N TYR A 211 -10.89 -3.46 4.91
CA TYR A 211 -10.92 -3.26 6.36
C TYR A 211 -10.49 -4.54 7.05
N TYR A 212 -9.23 -4.59 7.53
CA TYR A 212 -8.78 -5.72 8.31
C TYR A 212 -9.26 -5.63 9.76
N LEU A 213 -10.00 -6.66 10.19
CA LEU A 213 -10.71 -6.67 11.49
C LEU A 213 -9.97 -7.44 12.58
N GLY A 214 -8.82 -8.03 12.25
CA GLY A 214 -8.14 -8.98 13.12
C GLY A 214 -8.79 -10.36 13.11
N ASP A 215 -8.17 -11.31 13.80
CA ASP A 215 -8.61 -12.71 13.84
C ASP A 215 -8.78 -13.30 12.43
N TYR A 216 -7.90 -12.90 11.51
CA TYR A 216 -7.87 -13.34 10.10
C TYR A 216 -9.12 -12.99 9.30
N ARG A 217 -9.78 -11.88 9.62
CA ARG A 217 -11.02 -11.44 8.97
C ARG A 217 -10.85 -10.11 8.29
N SER A 218 -11.37 -10.00 7.08
CA SER A 218 -11.49 -8.73 6.36
C SER A 218 -12.92 -8.48 5.90
N MET A 219 -13.29 -7.20 5.86
CA MET A 219 -14.44 -6.72 5.11
C MET A 219 -13.90 -5.88 3.95
N VAL A 220 -14.18 -6.32 2.72
CA VAL A 220 -13.78 -5.62 1.49
C VAL A 220 -14.98 -4.85 0.95
N ALA A 221 -14.86 -3.54 0.89
CA ALA A 221 -15.87 -2.68 0.31
C ALA A 221 -15.52 -2.35 -1.15
N VAL A 222 -16.47 -2.53 -2.07
CA VAL A 222 -16.32 -2.21 -3.49
C VAL A 222 -17.31 -1.10 -3.86
N ASN A 223 -16.81 0.02 -4.38
CA ASN A 223 -17.63 1.19 -4.70
C ASN A 223 -18.33 1.03 -6.06
N ALA A 224 -19.65 0.97 -6.04
CA ALA A 224 -20.49 0.86 -7.23
C ALA A 224 -20.70 2.18 -7.99
N ASP A 225 -20.37 3.35 -7.42
CA ASP A 225 -20.39 4.61 -8.15
C ASP A 225 -19.28 4.71 -9.20
N ILE A 226 -18.24 3.88 -9.04
CA ILE A 226 -17.17 3.73 -10.02
C ILE A 226 -17.50 2.49 -10.85
N THR A 227 -17.80 2.69 -12.12
CA THR A 227 -18.07 1.58 -13.06
C THR A 227 -16.93 0.59 -13.04
N GLN A 228 -17.22 -0.64 -12.60
CA GLN A 228 -16.24 -1.72 -12.58
C GLN A 228 -16.12 -2.34 -13.98
N LEU A 229 -14.88 -2.62 -14.38
CA LEU A 229 -14.57 -3.21 -15.68
C LEU A 229 -14.17 -4.68 -15.51
N THR A 230 -14.54 -5.50 -16.48
CA THR A 230 -14.15 -6.92 -16.51
C THR A 230 -12.63 -7.13 -16.51
N SER A 231 -11.86 -6.24 -17.12
CA SER A 231 -10.39 -6.26 -17.06
C SER A 231 -9.81 -5.86 -15.71
N ASN A 232 -10.51 -5.02 -14.95
CA ASN A 232 -10.01 -4.50 -13.66
C ASN A 232 -10.44 -5.35 -12.46
N LEU A 233 -11.62 -5.97 -12.49
CA LEU A 233 -12.19 -6.66 -11.35
C LEU A 233 -11.31 -7.81 -10.81
N PRO A 234 -10.69 -8.69 -11.64
CA PRO A 234 -9.78 -9.71 -11.14
C PRO A 234 -8.59 -9.13 -10.38
N ARG A 235 -8.05 -7.99 -10.85
CA ARG A 235 -6.96 -7.28 -10.19
C ARG A 235 -7.41 -6.67 -8.87
N LEU A 236 -8.57 -6.02 -8.84
CA LEU A 236 -9.15 -5.45 -7.63
C LEU A 236 -9.36 -6.53 -6.56
N VAL A 237 -9.96 -7.67 -6.91
CA VAL A 237 -10.19 -8.77 -5.97
C VAL A 237 -8.86 -9.35 -5.47
N ALA A 238 -7.85 -9.50 -6.36
CA ALA A 238 -6.53 -9.96 -5.95
C ALA A 238 -5.85 -8.95 -5.02
N HIS A 239 -5.93 -7.66 -5.32
CA HIS A 239 -5.36 -6.56 -4.55
C HIS A 239 -5.95 -6.51 -3.12
N GLU A 240 -7.28 -6.50 -3.02
CA GLU A 240 -7.94 -6.37 -1.72
C GLU A 240 -7.91 -7.66 -0.89
N SER A 241 -7.79 -8.84 -1.55
CA SER A 241 -7.90 -10.10 -0.81
C SER A 241 -6.79 -11.10 -1.07
N TYR A 242 -6.79 -11.85 -2.17
CA TYR A 242 -5.95 -13.04 -2.38
C TYR A 242 -5.07 -12.92 -3.64
N PRO A 243 -3.73 -12.79 -3.52
CA PRO A 243 -2.87 -12.76 -2.31
C PRO A 243 -2.52 -11.36 -1.79
N GLY A 244 -3.33 -10.33 -2.03
CA GLY A 244 -3.09 -8.95 -1.62
C GLY A 244 -3.27 -8.69 -0.12
N HIS A 245 -3.91 -7.56 0.21
CA HIS A 245 -4.01 -7.03 1.58
C HIS A 245 -4.52 -8.03 2.63
N HIS A 246 -5.62 -8.75 2.36
CA HIS A 246 -6.12 -9.74 3.31
C HIS A 246 -5.10 -10.84 3.61
N THR A 247 -4.47 -11.38 2.57
CA THR A 247 -3.45 -12.42 2.73
C THR A 247 -2.24 -11.91 3.50
N GLU A 248 -1.77 -10.70 3.19
CA GLU A 248 -0.67 -10.05 3.90
C GLU A 248 -0.97 -9.90 5.39
N HIS A 249 -2.12 -9.34 5.72
CA HIS A 249 -2.54 -9.15 7.11
C HIS A 249 -2.63 -10.49 7.87
N CYS A 250 -3.28 -11.49 7.29
CA CYS A 250 -3.38 -12.82 7.90
C CYS A 250 -1.99 -13.44 8.16
N ARG A 251 -1.10 -13.39 7.18
CA ARG A 251 0.25 -13.96 7.29
C ARG A 251 1.08 -13.24 8.33
N LYS A 252 1.05 -11.91 8.36
CA LYS A 252 1.75 -11.11 9.38
C LYS A 252 1.16 -11.31 10.76
N GLU A 253 -0.15 -11.40 10.89
CA GLU A 253 -0.78 -11.72 12.19
C GLU A 253 -0.33 -13.09 12.71
N VAL A 254 -0.36 -14.13 11.89
CA VAL A 254 0.12 -15.48 12.28
C VAL A 254 1.61 -15.45 12.60
N GLY A 255 2.43 -14.91 11.70
CA GLY A 255 3.88 -15.05 11.74
C GLY A 255 4.56 -14.06 12.68
N LEU A 256 4.20 -12.79 12.59
CA LEU A 256 4.86 -11.72 13.34
C LEU A 256 4.16 -11.45 14.68
N VAL A 257 2.86 -11.28 14.68
CA VAL A 257 2.13 -10.95 15.91
C VAL A 257 2.03 -12.16 16.83
N ASN A 258 1.38 -13.24 16.37
CA ASN A 258 1.03 -14.36 17.25
C ASN A 258 2.21 -15.27 17.60
N ARG A 259 3.12 -15.55 16.63
CA ARG A 259 4.27 -16.43 16.88
C ARG A 259 5.47 -15.71 17.46
N LYS A 260 5.78 -14.49 16.98
CA LYS A 260 7.00 -13.75 17.36
C LYS A 260 6.74 -12.64 18.39
N GLY A 261 5.48 -12.27 18.66
CA GLY A 261 5.13 -11.21 19.62
C GLY A 261 5.52 -9.80 19.14
N HIS A 262 5.54 -9.57 17.82
CA HIS A 262 5.85 -8.27 17.23
C HIS A 262 4.63 -7.33 17.30
N ALA A 263 4.39 -6.74 18.47
CA ALA A 263 3.20 -5.94 18.72
C ALA A 263 3.12 -4.69 17.82
N GLU A 264 4.24 -4.16 17.33
CA GLU A 264 4.28 -3.06 16.35
C GLU A 264 3.57 -3.39 15.04
N GLN A 265 3.39 -4.67 14.72
CA GLN A 265 2.67 -5.12 13.53
C GLN A 265 1.14 -5.16 13.71
N THR A 266 0.64 -4.80 14.90
CA THR A 266 -0.81 -4.70 15.16
C THR A 266 -1.41 -3.37 14.73
N ILE A 267 -0.60 -2.41 14.29
CA ILE A 267 -1.04 -1.12 13.76
C ILE A 267 -0.56 -0.95 12.32
N PHE A 268 -1.47 -0.58 11.43
CA PHE A 268 -1.15 -0.18 10.09
C PHE A 268 -1.36 1.32 9.95
N LEU A 269 -0.30 2.05 9.62
CA LEU A 269 -0.30 3.51 9.53
C LEU A 269 -0.20 3.95 8.07
N VAL A 270 -1.13 4.77 7.63
CA VAL A 270 -1.06 5.46 6.34
C VAL A 270 0.18 6.36 6.30
N ASN A 271 0.76 6.57 5.12
CA ASN A 271 1.96 7.38 4.91
C ASN A 271 3.19 6.88 5.68
N THR A 272 3.42 5.57 5.62
CA THR A 272 4.61 4.91 6.17
C THR A 272 5.26 3.99 5.12
N PRO A 273 6.52 3.56 5.32
CA PRO A 273 7.18 2.63 4.40
C PRO A 273 6.43 1.30 4.21
N GLN A 274 5.72 0.82 5.24
CA GLN A 274 4.85 -0.35 5.14
C GLN A 274 3.76 -0.16 4.09
N CYS A 275 3.17 1.03 4.02
CA CYS A 275 2.11 1.37 3.08
C CYS A 275 2.57 1.21 1.62
N LEU A 276 3.78 1.69 1.30
CA LEU A 276 4.35 1.55 -0.05
C LEU A 276 4.54 0.09 -0.44
N LEU A 277 5.04 -0.74 0.48
CA LEU A 277 5.25 -2.16 0.21
C LEU A 277 3.93 -2.91 0.12
N ALA A 278 2.96 -2.60 0.97
CA ALA A 278 1.63 -3.21 0.94
C ALA A 278 0.89 -2.91 -0.37
N GLU A 279 0.91 -1.65 -0.84
CA GLU A 279 0.30 -1.26 -2.12
C GLU A 279 1.02 -1.92 -3.31
N GLY A 280 2.35 -1.90 -3.31
CA GLY A 280 3.13 -2.54 -4.37
C GLY A 280 2.93 -4.06 -4.42
N LEU A 281 2.83 -4.71 -3.26
CA LEU A 281 2.49 -6.13 -3.12
C LEU A 281 1.08 -6.41 -3.67
N ALA A 282 0.10 -5.62 -3.26
CA ALA A 282 -1.29 -5.79 -3.66
C ALA A 282 -1.49 -5.57 -5.17
N ASP A 283 -0.80 -4.57 -5.76
CA ASP A 283 -0.81 -4.36 -7.21
C ASP A 283 -0.16 -5.50 -8.01
N LEU A 284 0.76 -6.24 -7.39
CA LEU A 284 1.41 -7.43 -7.97
C LEU A 284 0.68 -8.75 -7.65
N ALA A 285 -0.38 -8.71 -6.84
CA ALA A 285 -1.06 -9.89 -6.34
C ALA A 285 -1.58 -10.81 -7.46
N LEU A 286 -2.26 -10.27 -8.47
CA LEU A 286 -2.74 -11.06 -9.59
C LEU A 286 -1.58 -11.67 -10.40
N TYR A 287 -0.49 -10.93 -10.59
CA TYR A 287 0.71 -11.45 -11.25
C TYR A 287 1.36 -12.58 -10.43
N ALA A 288 1.43 -12.44 -9.11
CA ALA A 288 2.00 -13.47 -8.24
C ALA A 288 1.16 -14.74 -8.18
N ALA A 289 -0.18 -14.61 -8.22
CA ALA A 289 -1.10 -15.75 -8.17
C ALA A 289 -1.26 -16.48 -9.50
N ILE A 290 -1.36 -15.74 -10.61
CA ILE A 290 -1.70 -16.29 -11.92
C ILE A 290 -0.54 -16.14 -12.92
N GLY A 291 0.13 -14.97 -12.92
CA GLY A 291 1.17 -14.65 -13.89
C GLY A 291 0.63 -14.26 -15.27
N PRO A 292 1.47 -14.37 -16.32
CA PRO A 292 1.04 -14.17 -17.70
C PRO A 292 -0.07 -15.15 -18.09
N GLY A 293 -1.03 -14.68 -18.86
CA GLY A 293 -2.25 -15.44 -19.22
C GLY A 293 -3.40 -15.25 -18.25
N TRP A 294 -3.31 -14.28 -17.32
CA TRP A 294 -4.39 -13.94 -16.40
C TRP A 294 -5.69 -13.58 -17.14
N GLY A 295 -5.59 -12.98 -18.31
CA GLY A 295 -6.75 -12.62 -19.14
C GLY A 295 -7.53 -13.85 -19.58
N ARG A 296 -6.83 -14.92 -20.00
CA ARG A 296 -7.49 -16.20 -20.37
C ARG A 296 -8.12 -16.86 -19.16
N TRP A 297 -7.41 -16.92 -18.04
CA TRP A 297 -7.96 -17.44 -16.77
C TRP A 297 -9.22 -16.68 -16.34
N ALA A 298 -9.22 -15.36 -16.43
CA ALA A 298 -10.39 -14.55 -16.11
C ALA A 298 -11.56 -14.77 -17.10
N ALA A 299 -11.25 -14.98 -18.40
CA ALA A 299 -12.26 -15.25 -19.41
C ALA A 299 -13.02 -16.57 -19.16
N GLU A 300 -12.35 -17.60 -18.64
CA GLU A 300 -13.00 -18.86 -18.24
C GLU A 300 -14.02 -18.61 -17.12
N ILE A 301 -13.64 -17.86 -16.07
CA ILE A 301 -14.54 -17.52 -14.96
C ILE A 301 -15.73 -16.69 -15.44
N TYR A 302 -15.50 -15.68 -16.28
CA TYR A 302 -16.60 -14.89 -16.85
C TYR A 302 -17.53 -15.72 -17.75
N ALA A 303 -16.98 -16.66 -18.51
CA ALA A 303 -17.78 -17.55 -19.35
C ALA A 303 -18.72 -18.43 -18.51
N ASP A 304 -18.26 -18.96 -17.38
CA ASP A 304 -19.09 -19.71 -16.43
C ASP A 304 -20.24 -18.88 -15.85
N LEU A 305 -20.02 -17.57 -15.73
CA LEU A 305 -21.05 -16.59 -15.34
C LEU A 305 -21.93 -16.13 -16.53
N GLY A 306 -21.67 -16.61 -17.77
CA GLY A 306 -22.39 -16.18 -18.96
C GLY A 306 -22.04 -14.77 -19.43
N LEU A 307 -20.91 -14.21 -19.00
CA LEU A 307 -20.37 -12.92 -19.43
C LEU A 307 -19.32 -13.10 -20.53
N ARG A 308 -19.29 -12.17 -21.48
CA ARG A 308 -18.25 -12.15 -22.51
C ARG A 308 -17.08 -11.29 -22.06
N PHE A 309 -15.87 -11.82 -22.22
CA PHE A 309 -14.64 -11.10 -21.92
C PHE A 309 -13.55 -11.52 -22.90
N ASP A 310 -12.95 -10.54 -23.58
CA ASP A 310 -11.77 -10.76 -24.43
C ASP A 310 -10.51 -10.63 -23.56
N GLY A 311 -10.16 -11.71 -22.88
CA GLY A 311 -9.08 -11.72 -21.90
C GLY A 311 -7.70 -11.47 -22.52
N GLU A 312 -7.43 -11.96 -23.73
CA GLU A 312 -6.14 -11.75 -24.40
C GLU A 312 -5.95 -10.24 -24.75
N ARG A 313 -6.99 -9.63 -25.27
CA ARG A 313 -6.98 -8.18 -25.55
C ARG A 313 -6.88 -7.35 -24.26
N ALA A 314 -7.62 -7.69 -23.23
CA ALA A 314 -7.58 -6.99 -21.95
C ALA A 314 -6.19 -7.08 -21.30
N GLU A 315 -5.54 -8.25 -21.36
CA GLU A 315 -4.17 -8.42 -20.89
C GLU A 315 -3.18 -7.57 -21.68
N ALA A 316 -3.25 -7.58 -23.01
CA ALA A 316 -2.41 -6.77 -23.87
C ALA A 316 -2.60 -5.24 -23.62
N VAL A 317 -3.84 -4.78 -23.45
CA VAL A 317 -4.15 -3.38 -23.10
C VAL A 317 -3.61 -3.02 -21.72
N SER A 318 -3.74 -3.92 -20.75
CA SER A 318 -3.22 -3.74 -19.39
C SER A 318 -1.70 -3.61 -19.40
N GLU A 319 -0.98 -4.49 -20.10
CA GLU A 319 0.48 -4.44 -20.24
C GLU A 319 0.94 -3.16 -20.94
N ALA A 320 0.27 -2.78 -22.03
CA ALA A 320 0.57 -1.54 -22.75
C ALA A 320 0.36 -0.29 -21.90
N SER A 321 -0.63 -0.34 -20.98
CA SER A 321 -0.96 0.77 -20.08
C SER A 321 -0.06 0.89 -18.86
N ALA A 322 0.71 -0.15 -18.51
CA ALA A 322 1.45 -0.23 -17.25
C ALA A 322 2.36 1.00 -17.01
N ALA A 323 3.06 1.46 -18.05
CA ALA A 323 3.93 2.63 -17.95
C ALA A 323 3.16 3.94 -17.66
N LEU A 324 1.85 4.00 -17.96
CA LEU A 324 1.02 5.19 -17.70
C LEU A 324 0.68 5.36 -16.22
N ALA A 325 0.98 4.41 -15.36
CA ALA A 325 0.84 4.56 -13.91
C ALA A 325 1.64 5.78 -13.40
N GLY A 326 2.84 6.02 -13.94
CA GLY A 326 3.70 7.15 -13.61
C GLY A 326 3.08 8.53 -13.88
N VAL A 327 2.11 8.63 -14.79
CA VAL A 327 1.42 9.89 -15.12
C VAL A 327 0.78 10.56 -13.90
N ARG A 328 0.24 9.77 -12.96
CA ARG A 328 -0.36 10.32 -11.73
C ARG A 328 0.68 10.91 -10.78
N GLN A 329 1.85 10.29 -10.69
CA GLN A 329 2.98 10.80 -9.91
C GLN A 329 3.54 12.08 -10.53
N ASP A 330 3.69 12.10 -11.85
CA ASP A 330 4.12 13.31 -12.56
C ASP A 330 3.12 14.46 -12.41
N ALA A 331 1.83 14.18 -12.48
CA ALA A 331 0.78 15.15 -12.19
C ALA A 331 0.87 15.71 -10.77
N ALA A 332 1.19 14.86 -9.76
CA ALA A 332 1.42 15.31 -8.40
C ALA A 332 2.67 16.19 -8.29
N LEU A 333 3.76 15.84 -8.97
CA LEU A 333 4.98 16.68 -9.07
C LEU A 333 4.68 18.02 -9.74
N MET A 334 3.94 18.03 -10.84
CA MET A 334 3.52 19.27 -11.50
C MET A 334 2.73 20.18 -10.55
N LEU A 335 1.81 19.60 -9.76
CA LEU A 335 0.94 20.36 -8.86
C LEU A 335 1.71 20.89 -7.63
N HIS A 336 2.51 20.04 -6.97
CA HIS A 336 3.07 20.32 -5.64
C HIS A 336 4.51 20.77 -5.64
N ASP A 337 5.30 20.42 -6.65
CA ASP A 337 6.71 20.74 -6.76
C ASP A 337 6.96 21.84 -7.81
N GLU A 338 6.35 21.71 -9.00
CA GLU A 338 6.44 22.70 -10.05
C GLU A 338 5.42 23.85 -9.91
N HIS A 339 4.43 23.74 -9.02
CA HIS A 339 3.35 24.71 -8.78
C HIS A 339 2.56 25.07 -10.05
N ARG A 340 2.29 24.07 -10.91
CA ARG A 340 1.52 24.25 -12.13
C ARG A 340 0.04 24.48 -11.82
N ASP A 341 -0.63 25.17 -12.75
CA ASP A 341 -2.07 25.38 -12.66
C ASP A 341 -2.85 24.06 -12.73
N ALA A 342 -3.95 23.98 -11.97
CA ALA A 342 -4.79 22.80 -11.90
C ALA A 342 -5.39 22.38 -13.24
N ASP A 343 -5.72 23.34 -14.12
CA ASP A 343 -6.26 23.06 -15.45
C ASP A 343 -5.16 22.47 -16.36
N GLU A 344 -3.92 22.96 -16.26
CA GLU A 344 -2.77 22.40 -16.98
C GLU A 344 -2.50 20.94 -16.53
N VAL A 345 -2.59 20.66 -15.23
CA VAL A 345 -2.44 19.30 -14.70
C VAL A 345 -3.60 18.39 -15.14
N ALA A 346 -4.83 18.91 -15.18
CA ALA A 346 -5.98 18.16 -15.72
C ALA A 346 -5.81 17.82 -17.20
N ASP A 347 -5.27 18.75 -18.02
CA ASP A 347 -4.95 18.51 -19.42
C ASP A 347 -3.89 17.42 -19.59
N PHE A 348 -2.85 17.46 -18.76
CA PHE A 348 -1.81 16.43 -18.72
C PHE A 348 -2.40 15.04 -18.39
N LEU A 349 -3.25 14.95 -17.39
CA LEU A 349 -3.94 13.69 -17.02
C LEU A 349 -4.83 13.18 -18.17
N ARG A 350 -5.65 14.04 -18.78
CA ARG A 350 -6.51 13.67 -19.92
C ARG A 350 -5.70 13.11 -21.07
N ARG A 351 -4.64 13.83 -21.43
CA ARG A 351 -3.77 13.47 -22.54
C ARG A 351 -3.15 12.10 -22.38
N TRP A 352 -2.49 11.87 -21.24
CA TRP A 352 -1.67 10.67 -21.06
C TRP A 352 -2.46 9.47 -20.57
N LEU A 353 -3.46 9.66 -19.71
CA LEU A 353 -4.30 8.56 -19.23
C LEU A 353 -5.45 8.21 -20.20
N LEU A 354 -5.63 8.98 -21.28
CA LEU A 354 -6.75 8.79 -22.23
C LEU A 354 -8.10 8.73 -21.52
N VAL A 355 -8.33 9.67 -20.61
CA VAL A 355 -9.54 9.77 -19.77
C VAL A 355 -10.32 11.04 -20.13
N ASP A 356 -11.61 11.05 -19.77
CA ASP A 356 -12.46 12.21 -19.87
C ASP A 356 -12.17 13.27 -18.77
N ASP A 357 -12.82 14.41 -18.88
CA ASP A 357 -12.68 15.53 -17.95
C ASP A 357 -13.11 15.17 -16.52
N THR A 358 -14.15 14.34 -16.38
CA THR A 358 -14.67 13.91 -15.07
C THR A 358 -13.64 13.07 -14.32
N ARG A 359 -13.03 12.09 -14.98
CA ARG A 359 -11.98 11.24 -14.41
C ARG A 359 -10.70 12.02 -14.12
N ALA A 360 -10.30 12.95 -15.00
CA ALA A 360 -9.15 13.81 -14.76
C ALA A 360 -9.34 14.67 -13.51
N LYS A 361 -10.51 15.30 -13.34
CA LYS A 361 -10.87 16.09 -12.16
C LYS A 361 -10.97 15.24 -10.87
N GLN A 362 -11.44 14.01 -10.99
CA GLN A 362 -11.47 13.08 -9.85
C GLN A 362 -10.05 12.72 -9.39
N THR A 363 -9.16 12.43 -10.34
CA THR A 363 -7.73 12.20 -10.05
C THR A 363 -7.11 13.44 -9.40
N LEU A 364 -7.34 14.61 -9.95
CA LEU A 364 -6.81 15.87 -9.41
C LEU A 364 -7.27 16.12 -7.97
N ARG A 365 -8.56 15.84 -7.65
CA ARG A 365 -9.05 15.94 -6.26
C ARG A 365 -8.29 15.02 -5.31
N PHE A 366 -8.01 13.79 -5.72
CA PHE A 366 -7.20 12.85 -4.93
C PHE A 366 -5.79 13.39 -4.70
N LEU A 367 -5.13 13.87 -5.77
CA LEU A 367 -3.79 14.46 -5.71
C LEU A 367 -3.72 15.74 -4.87
N SER A 368 -4.84 16.46 -4.71
CA SER A 368 -4.91 17.70 -3.91
C SER A 368 -5.21 17.45 -2.42
N SER A 369 -5.55 16.22 -2.03
CA SER A 369 -5.89 15.88 -0.65
C SER A 369 -4.65 15.92 0.26
N PRO A 370 -4.68 16.61 1.42
CA PRO A 370 -3.54 16.67 2.33
C PRO A 370 -3.05 15.29 2.80
N LEU A 371 -3.95 14.34 3.02
CA LEU A 371 -3.64 12.97 3.45
C LEU A 371 -3.15 12.10 2.28
N TRP A 372 -3.78 12.23 1.10
CA TRP A 372 -3.61 11.30 -0.01
C TRP A 372 -2.65 11.77 -1.11
N ARG A 373 -2.20 13.04 -1.09
CA ARG A 373 -1.36 13.57 -2.18
C ARG A 373 -0.07 12.78 -2.38
N ALA A 374 0.61 12.42 -1.29
CA ALA A 374 1.83 11.63 -1.35
C ALA A 374 1.55 10.14 -1.63
N TYR A 375 0.36 9.65 -1.24
CA TYR A 375 -0.04 8.25 -1.35
C TYR A 375 -0.04 7.72 -2.79
N THR A 376 -0.29 8.59 -3.79
CA THR A 376 -0.24 8.19 -5.20
C THR A 376 1.10 7.56 -5.59
N SER A 377 2.19 7.93 -4.91
CA SER A 377 3.52 7.38 -5.16
C SER A 377 3.68 5.94 -4.69
N THR A 378 2.82 5.46 -3.78
CA THR A 378 2.85 4.05 -3.32
C THR A 378 2.53 3.08 -4.44
N TYR A 379 1.52 3.41 -5.26
CA TYR A 379 1.11 2.61 -6.43
C TYR A 379 2.19 2.58 -7.52
N VAL A 380 2.91 3.70 -7.71
CA VAL A 380 3.92 3.81 -8.77
C VAL A 380 5.24 3.19 -8.31
N GLU A 381 5.77 3.67 -7.19
CA GLU A 381 7.09 3.25 -6.71
C GLU A 381 7.05 1.89 -6.02
N GLY A 382 5.97 1.56 -5.33
CA GLY A 382 5.78 0.23 -4.73
C GLY A 382 5.73 -0.85 -5.80
N TYR A 383 4.92 -0.66 -6.85
CA TYR A 383 4.89 -1.58 -7.98
C TYR A 383 6.25 -1.70 -8.67
N ARG A 384 6.90 -0.57 -8.98
CA ARG A 384 8.21 -0.55 -9.67
C ARG A 384 9.29 -1.27 -8.87
N LEU A 385 9.40 -0.93 -7.58
CA LEU A 385 10.39 -1.54 -6.67
C LEU A 385 10.17 -3.04 -6.53
N LEU A 386 8.94 -3.44 -6.22
CA LEU A 386 8.66 -4.85 -5.94
C LEU A 386 8.63 -5.70 -7.21
N ARG A 387 8.22 -5.14 -8.36
CA ARG A 387 8.32 -5.84 -9.63
C ARG A 387 9.77 -6.11 -10.00
N GLY A 388 10.67 -5.12 -9.93
CA GLY A 388 12.10 -5.29 -10.14
C GLY A 388 12.68 -6.32 -9.16
N TRP A 389 12.34 -6.22 -7.89
CA TRP A 389 12.80 -7.14 -6.87
C TRP A 389 12.33 -8.60 -7.10
N LEU A 390 11.09 -8.79 -7.59
CA LEU A 390 10.61 -10.13 -7.97
C LEU A 390 11.29 -10.68 -9.23
N ASP A 391 11.55 -9.83 -10.22
CA ASP A 391 12.17 -10.23 -11.47
C ASP A 391 13.66 -10.57 -11.27
N ASP A 392 14.39 -9.82 -10.41
CA ASP A 392 15.80 -10.03 -10.05
C ASP A 392 16.00 -11.08 -8.95
N ARG A 393 15.05 -11.99 -8.78
CA ARG A 393 15.16 -13.05 -7.78
C ARG A 393 16.36 -13.97 -8.05
N PRO A 394 17.01 -14.49 -6.99
CA PRO A 394 18.12 -15.43 -7.14
C PRO A 394 17.74 -16.66 -7.98
N ALA A 395 18.70 -17.17 -8.74
CA ALA A 395 18.49 -18.40 -9.51
C ALA A 395 18.00 -19.54 -8.61
N GLY A 396 16.94 -20.23 -9.04
CA GLY A 396 16.32 -21.32 -8.29
C GLY A 396 15.25 -20.88 -7.28
N THR A 397 15.05 -19.56 -7.05
CA THR A 397 13.96 -19.05 -6.23
C THR A 397 12.73 -18.81 -7.11
N SER A 398 11.59 -19.33 -6.72
CA SER A 398 10.32 -19.10 -7.44
C SER A 398 9.73 -17.70 -7.14
N VAL A 399 8.80 -17.24 -7.99
CA VAL A 399 8.01 -16.03 -7.71
C VAL A 399 7.23 -16.20 -6.40
N VAL A 400 6.66 -17.38 -6.17
CA VAL A 400 5.91 -17.72 -4.96
C VAL A 400 6.75 -17.56 -3.70
N GLU A 401 7.96 -18.13 -3.67
CA GLU A 401 8.87 -17.99 -2.52
C GLU A 401 9.28 -16.53 -2.30
N ARG A 402 9.57 -15.82 -3.38
CA ARG A 402 9.99 -14.41 -3.29
C ARG A 402 8.84 -13.52 -2.81
N PHE A 403 7.63 -13.71 -3.36
CA PHE A 403 6.44 -12.99 -2.94
C PHE A 403 6.04 -13.34 -1.50
N GLY A 404 6.19 -14.60 -1.08
CA GLY A 404 5.95 -15.04 0.29
C GLY A 404 6.75 -14.25 1.33
N ARG A 405 7.96 -13.79 1.00
CA ARG A 405 8.73 -12.93 1.91
C ARG A 405 8.07 -11.56 2.13
N LEU A 406 7.41 -10.99 1.12
CA LEU A 406 6.65 -9.75 1.28
C LEU A 406 5.47 -9.93 2.23
N LEU A 407 4.83 -11.11 2.18
CA LEU A 407 3.72 -11.47 3.05
C LEU A 407 4.15 -11.71 4.51
N ASP A 408 5.39 -12.17 4.75
CA ASP A 408 5.82 -12.72 6.04
C ASP A 408 6.79 -11.83 6.82
N GLU A 409 7.49 -10.91 6.16
CA GLU A 409 8.58 -10.14 6.76
C GLU A 409 8.21 -8.66 6.94
N PRO A 410 8.67 -8.00 8.04
CA PRO A 410 8.51 -6.56 8.23
C PRO A 410 9.56 -5.78 7.44
N LEU A 411 9.44 -5.82 6.11
CA LEU A 411 10.39 -5.17 5.20
C LEU A 411 10.16 -3.66 5.14
N ILE A 412 11.21 -2.95 4.73
CA ILE A 412 11.17 -1.54 4.34
C ILE A 412 11.83 -1.38 2.97
N PRO A 413 11.48 -0.37 2.17
CA PRO A 413 12.01 -0.17 0.81
C PRO A 413 13.53 -0.17 0.74
N SER A 414 14.21 0.56 1.61
CA SER A 414 15.69 0.63 1.65
C SER A 414 16.39 -0.69 2.03
N ALA A 415 15.67 -1.67 2.56
CA ALA A 415 16.20 -3.01 2.85
C ALA A 415 16.10 -3.96 1.64
N LEU A 416 15.38 -3.58 0.61
CA LEU A 416 15.30 -4.35 -0.63
C LEU A 416 16.47 -3.95 -1.54
N PRO A 417 17.28 -4.89 -2.00
CA PRO A 417 18.32 -4.57 -3.00
C PRO A 417 17.65 -4.05 -4.28
N ALA A 418 18.24 -2.95 -4.80
CA ALA A 418 17.83 -2.33 -6.05
C ALA A 418 18.04 -3.24 -7.24
#